data_fdfa13c687eaeb26d15d48a6ffa920cf
#
_entry.id   fdfa13c687eaeb26d15d48a6ffa920cf
#
_cell.length_a   1.000
_cell.length_b   1.000
_cell.length_c   1.000
_cell.angle_alpha   90.00
_cell.angle_beta   90.00
_cell.angle_gamma   90.00
#
_symmetry.space_group_name_H-M   'P 1'
#
loop_
_entity.id
_entity.type
_entity.pdbx_description
1 polymer ?
#
loop_
_entity_poly.entity_id
_entity_poly.type
_entity_poly.pdbx_seq_one_letter_code
_entity_poly.pdbx_strand_id
1 'polypeptide(L)'
;MTKIIEPKKQRNIFSRPSSEEGIWSWITTVDHKRIGIMYGYAAFFFLLVGGLEALLLRIQLSQPDNNFLSAAEYNAMFTMHGTTMIFLAIMPISAAFFNYLLPLQIGARDVAFPRLNALSFWIFIAGGLFLYSTFLFGTAGAPEGGYLAEEVSRLASAPNGGWFGYQPNAGLQYSPGTAMDYWAIGLQILGIASLVSAFNFITTILNMRTKGMRLMRMPVFTWMTFAVSFLLAFSLPIIAIALFFVTFDRQFGTTFFLTEGGGDPVLWQHLFWLFGHPEVYILILPAFGIVS
;
A
#
# COMPACT_ATOMS: atom_id res chain seq x y z
N MET A 1 -43.40 0.55 37.32
CA MET A 1 -41.93 0.64 37.26
C MET A 1 -41.59 1.59 36.12
N THR A 2 -41.26 2.85 36.46
CA THR A 2 -40.92 3.91 35.49
C THR A 2 -39.49 3.69 35.04
N LYS A 3 -39.28 3.37 33.77
CA LYS A 3 -37.95 3.32 33.14
C LYS A 3 -37.32 4.72 33.23
N ILE A 4 -36.29 4.88 34.05
CA ILE A 4 -35.46 6.07 34.06
C ILE A 4 -34.73 6.10 32.72
N ILE A 5 -35.12 7.00 31.86
CA ILE A 5 -34.42 7.26 30.59
C ILE A 5 -33.16 8.06 30.97
N GLU A 6 -32.01 7.40 31.01
CA GLU A 6 -30.74 8.11 31.18
C GLU A 6 -30.55 9.12 30.04
N PRO A 7 -30.18 10.38 30.33
CA PRO A 7 -29.95 11.37 29.29
C PRO A 7 -28.81 10.92 28.36
N LYS A 8 -29.09 10.85 27.07
CA LYS A 8 -28.10 10.59 26.02
C LYS A 8 -26.93 11.57 26.19
N LYS A 9 -25.78 11.04 26.64
CA LYS A 9 -24.54 11.82 26.80
C LYS A 9 -24.24 12.55 25.49
N GLN A 10 -24.26 13.88 25.50
CA GLN A 10 -23.91 14.67 24.32
C GLN A 10 -22.52 14.24 23.81
N ARG A 11 -22.45 13.73 22.57
CA ARG A 11 -21.21 13.33 21.95
C ARG A 11 -20.38 14.56 21.63
N ASN A 12 -19.28 14.75 22.31
CA ASN A 12 -18.28 15.75 21.97
C ASN A 12 -17.52 15.28 20.72
N ILE A 13 -17.06 16.22 19.87
CA ILE A 13 -16.24 15.95 18.65
C ILE A 13 -15.04 15.05 18.99
N PHE A 14 -14.54 15.12 20.23
CA PHE A 14 -13.41 14.32 20.73
C PHE A 14 -13.84 12.98 21.37
N SER A 15 -15.13 12.67 21.51
CA SER A 15 -15.55 11.37 22.02
C SER A 15 -15.30 10.27 20.97
N ARG A 16 -14.93 9.05 21.44
CA ARG A 16 -14.77 7.90 20.55
C ARG A 16 -16.08 7.68 19.75
N PRO A 17 -16.04 7.63 18.41
CA PRO A 17 -17.19 7.19 17.65
C PRO A 17 -17.42 5.72 17.99
N SER A 18 -18.57 5.40 18.55
CA SER A 18 -19.00 4.02 18.76
C SER A 18 -20.46 3.92 18.39
N SER A 19 -20.75 3.25 17.28
CA SER A 19 -22.01 2.54 17.16
C SER A 19 -21.82 1.22 17.90
N GLU A 20 -22.70 0.89 18.82
CA GLU A 20 -22.48 -0.21 19.76
C GLU A 20 -22.68 -1.57 19.10
N GLU A 21 -23.35 -1.66 17.93
CA GLU A 21 -23.73 -2.92 17.28
C GLU A 21 -23.62 -2.89 15.75
N GLY A 22 -23.49 -4.07 15.15
CA GLY A 22 -23.54 -4.28 13.71
C GLY A 22 -22.29 -3.82 12.94
N ILE A 23 -22.40 -3.80 11.61
CA ILE A 23 -21.31 -3.48 10.68
C ILE A 23 -20.77 -2.05 10.88
N TRP A 24 -21.62 -1.11 11.28
CA TRP A 24 -21.22 0.27 11.56
C TRP A 24 -20.22 0.37 12.70
N SER A 25 -20.26 -0.56 13.67
CA SER A 25 -19.29 -0.62 14.77
C SER A 25 -17.86 -0.93 14.28
N TRP A 26 -17.73 -1.57 13.11
CA TRP A 26 -16.45 -1.85 12.47
C TRP A 26 -16.03 -0.67 11.57
N ILE A 27 -16.92 -0.16 10.75
CA ILE A 27 -16.63 0.94 9.81
C ILE A 27 -16.18 2.21 10.56
N THR A 28 -16.79 2.52 11.71
CA THR A 28 -16.50 3.72 12.50
C THR A 28 -15.54 3.47 13.67
N THR A 29 -14.94 2.28 13.74
CA THR A 29 -14.05 1.93 14.85
C THR A 29 -12.78 2.76 14.86
N VAL A 30 -12.29 3.05 16.05
CA VAL A 30 -10.96 3.60 16.31
C VAL A 30 -10.13 2.67 17.20
N ASP A 31 -10.65 1.49 17.51
CA ASP A 31 -9.99 0.48 18.35
C ASP A 31 -8.91 -0.23 17.53
N HIS A 32 -7.67 -0.22 18.04
CA HIS A 32 -6.52 -0.77 17.33
C HIS A 32 -6.64 -2.26 17.00
N LYS A 33 -7.35 -3.05 17.82
CA LYS A 33 -7.51 -4.49 17.56
C LYS A 33 -8.46 -4.73 16.41
N ARG A 34 -9.60 -4.00 16.36
CA ARG A 34 -10.54 -4.09 15.23
C ARG A 34 -9.90 -3.63 13.94
N ILE A 35 -9.14 -2.52 13.98
CA ILE A 35 -8.39 -2.02 12.83
C ILE A 35 -7.35 -3.05 12.37
N GLY A 36 -6.61 -3.67 13.30
CA GLY A 36 -5.68 -4.76 12.98
C GLY A 36 -6.36 -5.94 12.30
N ILE A 37 -7.54 -6.37 12.78
CA ILE A 37 -8.34 -7.43 12.16
C ILE A 37 -8.79 -7.00 10.75
N MET A 38 -9.25 -5.76 10.57
CA MET A 38 -9.67 -5.24 9.27
C MET A 38 -8.51 -5.22 8.26
N TYR A 39 -7.31 -4.80 8.67
CA TYR A 39 -6.09 -4.93 7.87
C TYR A 39 -5.80 -6.38 7.50
N GLY A 40 -5.94 -7.31 8.44
CA GLY A 40 -5.73 -8.75 8.21
C GLY A 40 -6.67 -9.31 7.16
N TYR A 41 -7.97 -9.01 7.25
CA TYR A 41 -8.94 -9.46 6.24
C TYR A 41 -8.71 -8.84 4.88
N ALA A 42 -8.42 -7.53 4.81
CA ALA A 42 -8.13 -6.85 3.56
C ALA A 42 -6.85 -7.41 2.91
N ALA A 43 -5.80 -7.59 3.68
CA ALA A 43 -4.55 -8.16 3.21
C ALA A 43 -4.71 -9.61 2.70
N PHE A 44 -5.50 -10.42 3.40
CA PHE A 44 -5.81 -11.79 2.97
C PHE A 44 -6.63 -11.79 1.66
N PHE A 45 -7.60 -10.88 1.52
CA PHE A 45 -8.33 -10.71 0.27
C PHE A 45 -7.38 -10.39 -0.89
N PHE A 46 -6.51 -9.40 -0.73
CA PHE A 46 -5.54 -9.04 -1.76
C PHE A 46 -4.47 -10.12 -2.00
N LEU A 47 -4.12 -10.91 -1.00
CA LEU A 47 -3.26 -12.09 -1.18
C LEU A 47 -3.91 -13.11 -2.14
N LEU A 48 -5.21 -13.35 -1.99
CA LEU A 48 -5.94 -14.22 -2.92
C LEU A 48 -6.01 -13.64 -4.32
N VAL A 49 -6.29 -12.33 -4.44
CA VAL A 49 -6.32 -11.66 -5.75
C VAL A 49 -4.96 -11.70 -6.42
N GLY A 50 -3.88 -11.32 -5.73
CA GLY A 50 -2.51 -11.42 -6.26
C GLY A 50 -2.09 -12.87 -6.56
N GLY A 51 -2.60 -13.84 -5.80
CA GLY A 51 -2.43 -15.26 -6.07
C GLY A 51 -3.11 -15.70 -7.37
N LEU A 52 -4.30 -15.18 -7.67
CA LEU A 52 -4.98 -15.41 -8.96
C LEU A 52 -4.21 -14.79 -10.12
N GLU A 53 -3.68 -13.57 -9.96
CA GLU A 53 -2.82 -12.93 -10.96
C GLU A 53 -1.57 -13.79 -11.24
N ALA A 54 -0.92 -14.33 -10.21
CA ALA A 54 0.19 -15.28 -10.35
C ALA A 54 -0.23 -16.57 -11.07
N LEU A 55 -1.43 -17.09 -10.79
CA LEU A 55 -1.94 -18.28 -11.46
C LEU A 55 -2.10 -18.04 -12.97
N LEU A 56 -2.62 -16.90 -13.39
CA LEU A 56 -2.73 -16.54 -14.82
C LEU A 56 -1.33 -16.53 -15.48
N LEU A 57 -0.32 -15.94 -14.84
CA LEU A 57 1.07 -15.97 -15.31
C LEU A 57 1.59 -17.41 -15.43
N ARG A 58 1.31 -18.26 -14.43
CA ARG A 58 1.75 -19.68 -14.45
C ARG A 58 1.04 -20.51 -15.52
N ILE A 59 -0.23 -20.22 -15.81
CA ILE A 59 -0.94 -20.86 -16.92
C ILE A 59 -0.28 -20.48 -18.24
N GLN A 60 0.04 -19.19 -18.46
CA GLN A 60 0.75 -18.73 -19.67
C GLN A 60 2.09 -19.46 -19.82
N LEU A 61 2.82 -19.69 -18.75
CA LEU A 61 4.14 -20.32 -18.75
C LEU A 61 4.11 -21.85 -18.64
N SER A 62 2.93 -22.48 -18.71
CA SER A 62 2.78 -23.93 -18.51
C SER A 62 3.33 -24.76 -19.66
N GLN A 63 3.41 -24.19 -20.86
CA GLN A 63 3.94 -24.83 -22.08
C GLN A 63 4.56 -23.78 -23.01
N PRO A 64 5.53 -24.18 -23.85
CA PRO A 64 6.13 -23.30 -24.87
C PRO A 64 5.05 -22.77 -25.84
N ASP A 65 5.24 -21.54 -26.32
CA ASP A 65 4.39 -20.87 -27.30
C ASP A 65 2.89 -20.82 -26.94
N ASN A 66 2.57 -20.83 -25.65
CA ASN A 66 1.21 -20.71 -25.17
C ASN A 66 0.62 -19.33 -25.47
N ASN A 67 -0.62 -19.31 -25.97
CA ASN A 67 -1.35 -18.08 -26.34
C ASN A 67 -2.49 -17.76 -25.37
N PHE A 68 -2.39 -18.16 -24.11
CA PHE A 68 -3.41 -17.89 -23.08
C PHE A 68 -3.50 -16.40 -22.72
N LEU A 69 -2.34 -15.72 -22.61
CA LEU A 69 -2.25 -14.27 -22.44
C LEU A 69 -1.44 -13.68 -23.59
N SER A 70 -1.89 -12.56 -24.12
CA SER A 70 -1.05 -11.73 -24.98
C SER A 70 0.14 -11.13 -24.21
N ALA A 71 1.16 -10.63 -24.89
CA ALA A 71 2.31 -9.99 -24.25
C ALA A 71 1.90 -8.78 -23.37
N ALA A 72 0.92 -8.00 -23.81
CA ALA A 72 0.40 -6.85 -23.07
C ALA A 72 -0.32 -7.30 -21.80
N GLU A 73 -1.16 -8.32 -21.87
CA GLU A 73 -1.86 -8.89 -20.72
C GLU A 73 -0.88 -9.51 -19.72
N TYR A 74 0.13 -10.23 -20.22
CA TYR A 74 1.16 -10.79 -19.35
C TYR A 74 1.92 -9.72 -18.59
N ASN A 75 2.36 -8.64 -19.23
CA ASN A 75 3.04 -7.53 -18.58
C ASN A 75 2.16 -6.81 -17.57
N ALA A 76 0.88 -6.64 -17.89
CA ALA A 76 -0.10 -6.06 -16.95
C ALA A 76 -0.29 -6.96 -15.73
N MET A 77 -0.51 -8.27 -15.92
CA MET A 77 -0.65 -9.22 -14.80
C MET A 77 0.62 -9.32 -13.97
N PHE A 78 1.81 -9.30 -14.59
CA PHE A 78 3.09 -9.27 -13.89
C PHE A 78 3.22 -8.03 -13.01
N THR A 79 2.87 -6.87 -13.52
CA THR A 79 2.91 -5.61 -12.78
C THR A 79 1.91 -5.61 -11.62
N MET A 80 0.68 -6.02 -11.89
CA MET A 80 -0.39 -6.05 -10.88
C MET A 80 -0.09 -7.08 -9.79
N HIS A 81 0.36 -8.29 -10.15
CA HIS A 81 0.78 -9.29 -9.17
C HIS A 81 1.86 -8.74 -8.24
N GLY A 82 2.95 -8.18 -8.78
CA GLY A 82 4.03 -7.64 -7.95
C GLY A 82 3.55 -6.50 -7.04
N THR A 83 2.81 -5.55 -7.60
CA THR A 83 2.27 -4.40 -6.84
C THR A 83 1.28 -4.86 -5.75
N THR A 84 0.38 -5.78 -6.08
CA THR A 84 -0.62 -6.31 -5.15
C THR A 84 0.05 -7.06 -4.00
N MET A 85 0.98 -7.96 -4.30
CA MET A 85 1.63 -8.77 -3.26
C MET A 85 2.46 -7.91 -2.29
N ILE A 86 3.17 -6.91 -2.80
CA ILE A 86 3.99 -6.05 -1.96
C ILE A 86 3.13 -5.07 -1.15
N PHE A 87 2.35 -4.23 -1.82
CA PHE A 87 1.69 -3.08 -1.20
C PHE A 87 0.31 -3.37 -0.62
N LEU A 88 -0.41 -4.36 -1.14
CA LEU A 88 -1.78 -4.65 -0.71
C LEU A 88 -1.91 -5.96 0.10
N ALA A 89 -0.92 -6.85 0.03
CA ALA A 89 -0.92 -8.09 0.82
C ALA A 89 0.12 -8.05 1.94
N ILE A 90 1.44 -8.10 1.66
CA ILE A 90 2.48 -8.32 2.68
C ILE A 90 2.62 -7.13 3.63
N MET A 91 2.67 -5.90 3.14
CA MET A 91 2.72 -4.71 4.01
C MET A 91 1.52 -4.62 4.95
N PRO A 92 0.26 -4.76 4.47
CA PRO A 92 -0.90 -4.70 5.35
C PRO A 92 -1.03 -5.89 6.32
N ILE A 93 -0.52 -7.08 6.00
CA ILE A 93 -0.38 -8.17 6.99
C ILE A 93 0.49 -7.71 8.15
N SER A 94 1.63 -7.08 7.88
CA SER A 94 2.49 -6.52 8.92
C SER A 94 1.77 -5.44 9.73
N ALA A 95 1.03 -4.55 9.05
CA ALA A 95 0.21 -3.53 9.71
C ALA A 95 -0.88 -4.13 10.59
N ALA A 96 -1.48 -5.26 10.20
CA ALA A 96 -2.44 -6.00 11.03
C ALA A 96 -1.82 -6.43 12.36
N PHE A 97 -0.65 -7.06 12.31
CA PHE A 97 0.08 -7.47 13.50
C PHE A 97 0.55 -6.27 14.34
N PHE A 98 1.05 -5.20 13.72
CA PHE A 98 1.45 -3.99 14.44
C PHE A 98 0.27 -3.40 15.21
N ASN A 99 -0.86 -3.22 14.55
CA ASN A 99 -2.05 -2.70 15.19
C ASN A 99 -2.54 -3.60 16.32
N TYR A 100 -2.58 -4.91 16.12
CA TYR A 100 -3.14 -5.82 17.10
C TYR A 100 -2.20 -6.06 18.30
N LEU A 101 -0.93 -6.41 18.03
CA LEU A 101 0.00 -6.89 19.04
C LEU A 101 0.78 -5.78 19.75
N LEU A 102 1.18 -4.72 19.02
CA LEU A 102 2.08 -3.70 19.58
C LEU A 102 1.55 -3.05 20.87
N PRO A 103 0.31 -2.49 20.91
CA PRO A 103 -0.18 -1.89 22.13
C PRO A 103 -0.28 -2.89 23.29
N LEU A 104 -0.64 -4.14 23.00
CA LEU A 104 -0.72 -5.21 24.01
C LEU A 104 0.66 -5.52 24.59
N GLN A 105 1.70 -5.62 23.75
CA GLN A 105 3.06 -5.94 24.18
C GLN A 105 3.69 -4.85 25.05
N ILE A 106 3.40 -3.59 24.75
CA ILE A 106 3.95 -2.46 25.53
C ILE A 106 3.06 -2.05 26.71
N GLY A 107 1.90 -2.70 26.89
CA GLY A 107 0.93 -2.39 27.93
C GLY A 107 0.17 -1.08 27.71
N ALA A 108 0.09 -0.61 26.47
CA ALA A 108 -0.72 0.55 26.09
C ALA A 108 -2.18 0.15 25.89
N ARG A 109 -3.10 1.04 26.24
CA ARG A 109 -4.54 0.82 26.04
C ARG A 109 -4.96 0.90 24.57
N ASP A 110 -4.27 1.72 23.78
CA ASP A 110 -4.50 1.97 22.37
C ASP A 110 -3.22 2.56 21.74
N VAL A 111 -3.19 2.78 20.43
CA VAL A 111 -2.16 3.57 19.75
C VAL A 111 -2.26 5.06 20.14
N ALA A 112 -1.21 5.84 19.91
CA ALA A 112 -1.15 7.25 20.30
C ALA A 112 -2.26 8.09 19.64
N PHE A 113 -2.54 7.83 18.36
CA PHE A 113 -3.53 8.57 17.56
C PHE A 113 -4.59 7.63 16.97
N PRO A 114 -5.61 7.18 17.72
CA PRO A 114 -6.56 6.16 17.27
C PRO A 114 -7.37 6.57 16.03
N ARG A 115 -7.73 7.87 15.91
CA ARG A 115 -8.45 8.38 14.73
C ARG A 115 -7.58 8.40 13.48
N LEU A 116 -6.32 8.78 13.63
CA LEU A 116 -5.35 8.78 12.55
C LEU A 116 -5.07 7.34 12.09
N ASN A 117 -5.09 6.39 13.02
CA ASN A 117 -4.99 4.96 12.73
C ASN A 117 -6.17 4.45 11.90
N ALA A 118 -7.40 4.83 12.27
CA ALA A 118 -8.58 4.50 11.47
C ALA A 118 -8.53 5.15 10.07
N LEU A 119 -8.08 6.41 9.98
CA LEU A 119 -7.90 7.12 8.72
C LEU A 119 -6.89 6.40 7.82
N SER A 120 -5.75 5.94 8.35
CA SER A 120 -4.74 5.22 7.56
C SER A 120 -5.30 3.94 6.94
N PHE A 121 -6.14 3.18 7.66
CA PHE A 121 -6.82 2.02 7.12
C PHE A 121 -7.74 2.38 5.93
N TRP A 122 -8.54 3.43 6.07
CA TRP A 122 -9.46 3.82 4.99
C TRP A 122 -8.74 4.42 3.78
N ILE A 123 -7.63 5.14 3.98
CA ILE A 123 -6.75 5.59 2.87
C ILE A 123 -6.13 4.37 2.17
N PHE A 124 -5.70 3.35 2.91
CA PHE A 124 -5.19 2.10 2.34
C PHE A 124 -6.26 1.42 1.46
N ILE A 125 -7.48 1.25 1.95
CA ILE A 125 -8.58 0.67 1.15
C ILE A 125 -8.86 1.51 -0.09
N ALA A 126 -8.94 2.84 0.06
CA ALA A 126 -9.17 3.74 -1.07
C ALA A 126 -8.06 3.65 -2.12
N GLY A 127 -6.79 3.58 -1.71
CA GLY A 127 -5.64 3.43 -2.60
C GLY A 127 -5.66 2.10 -3.35
N GLY A 128 -5.99 0.99 -2.67
CA GLY A 128 -6.14 -0.32 -3.30
C GLY A 128 -7.28 -0.35 -4.32
N LEU A 129 -8.45 0.18 -3.97
CA LEU A 129 -9.58 0.28 -4.88
C LEU A 129 -9.29 1.21 -6.06
N PHE A 130 -8.60 2.33 -5.83
CA PHE A 130 -8.17 3.22 -6.90
C PHE A 130 -7.22 2.52 -7.87
N LEU A 131 -6.22 1.80 -7.38
CA LEU A 131 -5.31 1.03 -8.22
C LEU A 131 -6.07 0.01 -9.08
N TYR A 132 -6.98 -0.77 -8.47
CA TYR A 132 -7.76 -1.78 -9.19
C TYR A 132 -8.82 -1.20 -10.13
N SER A 133 -9.23 0.04 -9.92
CA SER A 133 -10.15 0.72 -10.85
C SER A 133 -9.56 0.89 -12.26
N THR A 134 -8.24 0.73 -12.42
CA THR A 134 -7.57 0.70 -13.73
C THR A 134 -8.16 -0.35 -14.67
N PHE A 135 -8.60 -1.51 -14.18
CA PHE A 135 -9.24 -2.53 -15.00
C PHE A 135 -10.60 -2.10 -15.60
N LEU A 136 -11.23 -1.10 -14.99
CA LEU A 136 -12.52 -0.56 -15.43
C LEU A 136 -12.35 0.69 -16.29
N PHE A 137 -11.46 1.59 -15.89
CA PHE A 137 -11.33 2.94 -16.43
C PHE A 137 -9.96 3.23 -17.06
N GLY A 138 -8.97 2.36 -16.84
CA GLY A 138 -7.64 2.51 -17.41
C GLY A 138 -7.64 2.25 -18.93
N THR A 139 -6.62 2.78 -19.57
CA THR A 139 -6.32 2.53 -20.98
C THR A 139 -4.88 2.09 -21.14
N ALA A 140 -4.63 1.05 -21.91
CA ALA A 140 -3.27 0.58 -22.19
C ALA A 140 -2.49 1.61 -23.03
N GLY A 141 -3.15 2.23 -24.02
CA GLY A 141 -2.51 3.04 -25.04
C GLY A 141 -1.56 2.22 -25.94
N ALA A 142 -1.55 2.47 -27.23
CA ALA A 142 -0.55 1.91 -28.13
C ALA A 142 0.62 2.88 -28.23
N PRO A 143 1.89 2.46 -28.07
CA PRO A 143 3.03 3.26 -28.49
C PRO A 143 2.90 3.54 -30.00
N GLU A 144 3.31 4.72 -30.47
CA GLU A 144 3.35 5.01 -31.90
C GLU A 144 4.14 3.91 -32.63
N GLY A 145 3.47 3.20 -33.57
CA GLY A 145 4.04 2.05 -34.29
C GLY A 145 3.98 0.71 -33.56
N GLY A 146 3.31 0.63 -32.39
CA GLY A 146 3.16 -0.61 -31.63
C GLY A 146 2.03 -1.50 -32.13
N TYR A 147 2.26 -2.81 -32.06
CA TYR A 147 1.29 -3.86 -32.42
C TYR A 147 0.23 -4.03 -31.31
N LEU A 148 -0.71 -3.11 -31.16
CA LEU A 148 -1.90 -3.42 -30.38
C LEU A 148 -3.02 -3.85 -31.30
N ALA A 149 -3.53 -5.06 -31.05
CA ALA A 149 -4.70 -5.59 -31.72
C ALA A 149 -5.91 -4.64 -31.55
N GLU A 150 -6.80 -4.65 -32.53
CA GLU A 150 -8.03 -3.85 -32.58
C GLU A 150 -8.94 -4.03 -31.35
N GLU A 151 -8.74 -5.07 -30.53
CA GLU A 151 -9.41 -5.29 -29.25
C GLU A 151 -8.38 -5.42 -28.11
N VAL A 152 -8.13 -4.32 -27.40
CA VAL A 152 -7.38 -4.35 -26.15
C VAL A 152 -8.27 -4.94 -25.06
N SER A 153 -7.91 -6.11 -24.55
CA SER A 153 -8.65 -6.70 -23.43
C SER A 153 -8.56 -5.83 -22.17
N ARG A 154 -9.54 -5.96 -21.28
CA ARG A 154 -9.52 -5.23 -19.99
C ARG A 154 -8.34 -5.61 -19.10
N LEU A 155 -7.77 -6.80 -19.26
CA LEU A 155 -6.55 -7.18 -18.57
C LEU A 155 -5.35 -6.35 -19.01
N ALA A 156 -5.22 -6.06 -20.31
CA ALA A 156 -4.16 -5.21 -20.84
C ALA A 156 -4.34 -3.72 -20.50
N SER A 157 -5.49 -3.31 -19.98
CA SER A 157 -5.75 -1.93 -19.53
C SER A 157 -5.17 -1.63 -18.15
N ALA A 158 -4.52 -2.60 -17.51
CA ALA A 158 -3.82 -2.42 -16.23
C ALA A 158 -2.37 -1.94 -16.44
N PRO A 159 -1.72 -1.41 -15.38
CA PRO A 159 -0.32 -0.98 -15.43
C PRO A 159 0.61 -2.09 -15.93
N ASN A 160 1.56 -1.75 -16.79
CA ASN A 160 2.43 -2.70 -17.48
C ASN A 160 3.94 -2.43 -17.34
N GLY A 161 4.32 -1.44 -16.52
CA GLY A 161 5.72 -1.03 -16.32
C GLY A 161 6.50 -1.85 -15.29
N GLY A 162 5.93 -2.95 -14.76
CA GLY A 162 6.45 -3.66 -13.60
C GLY A 162 6.15 -2.92 -12.28
N TRP A 163 6.20 -3.62 -11.14
CA TRP A 163 5.96 -3.00 -9.84
C TRP A 163 7.01 -1.91 -9.47
N PHE A 164 8.13 -1.91 -10.16
CA PHE A 164 9.23 -0.96 -10.02
C PHE A 164 9.16 0.23 -11.00
N GLY A 165 8.27 0.20 -12.00
CA GLY A 165 7.94 1.31 -12.90
C GLY A 165 9.13 1.99 -13.57
N TYR A 166 10.13 1.23 -14.06
CA TYR A 166 11.34 1.80 -14.63
C TYR A 166 11.08 2.72 -15.82
N GLN A 167 11.77 3.84 -15.81
CA GLN A 167 11.80 4.76 -16.92
C GLN A 167 12.87 4.33 -17.97
N PRO A 168 12.61 4.51 -19.26
CA PRO A 168 11.46 5.22 -19.86
C PRO A 168 10.21 4.35 -20.07
N ASN A 169 10.24 3.04 -19.74
CA ASN A 169 9.16 2.10 -20.01
C ASN A 169 7.80 2.53 -19.40
N ALA A 170 7.81 3.07 -18.18
CA ALA A 170 6.60 3.58 -17.53
C ALA A 170 6.21 5.02 -17.95
N GLY A 171 7.02 5.68 -18.80
CA GLY A 171 6.75 6.98 -19.40
C GLY A 171 5.75 6.93 -20.54
N LEU A 172 5.30 8.11 -21.02
CA LEU A 172 4.33 8.22 -22.10
C LEU A 172 4.80 7.62 -23.42
N GLN A 173 6.10 7.57 -23.66
CA GLN A 173 6.67 7.03 -24.89
C GLN A 173 6.36 5.54 -25.10
N TYR A 174 6.42 4.74 -24.01
CA TYR A 174 6.21 3.28 -24.06
C TYR A 174 4.91 2.83 -23.38
N SER A 175 4.33 3.66 -22.53
CA SER A 175 3.07 3.41 -21.84
C SER A 175 2.16 4.64 -21.92
N PRO A 176 1.66 4.99 -23.15
CA PRO A 176 0.93 6.23 -23.39
C PRO A 176 -0.47 6.26 -22.78
N GLY A 177 -1.03 5.11 -22.40
CA GLY A 177 -2.34 5.04 -21.75
C GLY A 177 -2.33 5.51 -20.31
N THR A 178 -3.51 5.61 -19.69
CA THR A 178 -3.69 6.08 -18.31
C THR A 178 -3.35 5.04 -17.25
N ALA A 179 -3.10 3.78 -17.62
CA ALA A 179 -2.88 2.69 -16.67
C ALA A 179 -1.74 2.98 -15.69
N MET A 180 -0.60 3.50 -16.19
CA MET A 180 0.53 3.85 -15.31
C MET A 180 0.24 5.05 -14.39
N ASP A 181 -0.74 5.90 -14.71
CA ASP A 181 -1.17 6.98 -13.82
C ASP A 181 -1.94 6.42 -12.61
N TYR A 182 -2.78 5.39 -12.84
CA TYR A 182 -3.44 4.66 -11.73
C TYR A 182 -2.40 4.00 -10.81
N TRP A 183 -1.32 3.46 -11.37
CA TRP A 183 -0.23 2.90 -10.58
C TRP A 183 0.50 3.98 -9.76
N ALA A 184 0.93 5.06 -10.40
CA ALA A 184 1.69 6.11 -9.74
C ALA A 184 0.88 6.81 -8.63
N ILE A 185 -0.36 7.20 -8.92
CA ILE A 185 -1.25 7.86 -7.95
C ILE A 185 -1.71 6.88 -6.88
N GLY A 186 -2.03 5.64 -7.25
CA GLY A 186 -2.40 4.59 -6.32
C GLY A 186 -1.32 4.32 -5.28
N LEU A 187 -0.06 4.21 -5.69
CA LEU A 187 1.07 4.06 -4.77
C LEU A 187 1.29 5.29 -3.88
N GLN A 188 1.05 6.51 -4.37
CA GLN A 188 1.12 7.71 -3.54
C GLN A 188 0.05 7.68 -2.43
N ILE A 189 -1.18 7.29 -2.75
CA ILE A 189 -2.26 7.15 -1.77
C ILE A 189 -1.89 6.10 -0.71
N LEU A 190 -1.39 4.92 -1.13
CA LEU A 190 -0.93 3.85 -0.24
C LEU A 190 0.26 4.31 0.62
N GLY A 191 1.18 5.09 0.04
CA GLY A 191 2.32 5.67 0.74
C GLY A 191 1.90 6.62 1.87
N ILE A 192 0.89 7.46 1.64
CA ILE A 192 0.32 8.34 2.69
C ILE A 192 -0.24 7.51 3.86
N ALA A 193 -0.98 6.44 3.58
CA ALA A 193 -1.52 5.56 4.61
C ALA A 193 -0.41 4.96 5.50
N SER A 194 0.65 4.47 4.86
CA SER A 194 1.79 3.85 5.52
C SER A 194 2.61 4.85 6.33
N LEU A 195 2.82 6.06 5.81
CA LEU A 195 3.55 7.13 6.50
C LEU A 195 2.83 7.59 7.77
N VAL A 196 1.52 7.77 7.68
CA VAL A 196 0.64 8.10 8.82
C VAL A 196 0.73 7.02 9.90
N SER A 197 0.69 5.75 9.51
CA SER A 197 0.85 4.61 10.43
C SER A 197 2.23 4.59 11.09
N ALA A 198 3.30 4.86 10.34
CA ALA A 198 4.66 4.88 10.85
C ALA A 198 4.85 5.90 11.98
N PHE A 199 4.41 7.14 11.79
CA PHE A 199 4.47 8.16 12.83
C PHE A 199 3.62 7.82 14.06
N ASN A 200 2.46 7.19 13.85
CA ASN A 200 1.62 6.74 14.95
C ASN A 200 2.33 5.66 15.79
N PHE A 201 2.95 4.65 15.15
CA PHE A 201 3.66 3.60 15.87
C PHE A 201 4.93 4.11 16.56
N ILE A 202 5.73 4.99 15.93
CA ILE A 202 6.87 5.63 16.58
C ILE A 202 6.43 6.34 17.87
N THR A 203 5.38 7.17 17.77
CA THR A 203 4.85 7.93 18.90
C THR A 203 4.30 7.00 20.00
N THR A 204 3.60 5.95 19.61
CA THR A 204 3.05 4.95 20.51
C THR A 204 4.17 4.24 21.31
N ILE A 205 5.20 3.78 20.62
CA ILE A 205 6.32 3.08 21.24
C ILE A 205 7.11 4.02 22.14
N LEU A 206 7.36 5.24 21.73
CA LEU A 206 8.17 6.18 22.54
C LEU A 206 7.43 6.65 23.78
N ASN A 207 6.13 6.93 23.70
CA ASN A 207 5.43 7.66 24.76
C ASN A 207 4.46 6.80 25.57
N MET A 208 4.03 5.64 25.08
CA MET A 208 2.94 4.89 25.71
C MET A 208 3.36 3.55 26.34
N ARG A 209 4.66 3.30 26.45
CA ARG A 209 5.17 2.10 27.15
C ARG A 209 4.79 2.13 28.62
N THR A 210 4.46 0.96 29.17
CA THR A 210 4.19 0.79 30.60
C THR A 210 5.38 1.23 31.45
N LYS A 211 5.11 1.71 32.65
CA LYS A 211 6.15 2.17 33.61
C LYS A 211 7.16 1.03 33.86
N GLY A 212 8.46 1.33 33.75
CA GLY A 212 9.54 0.36 33.92
C GLY A 212 9.98 -0.37 32.66
N MET A 213 9.24 -0.30 31.56
CA MET A 213 9.65 -0.83 30.26
C MET A 213 10.61 0.15 29.55
N ARG A 214 11.89 -0.03 29.76
CA ARG A 214 12.95 0.67 29.00
C ARG A 214 13.03 0.09 27.59
N LEU A 215 13.64 0.85 26.63
CA LEU A 215 13.80 0.40 25.24
C LEU A 215 14.41 -1.02 25.15
N MET A 216 15.49 -1.28 25.89
CA MET A 216 16.16 -2.60 25.88
C MET A 216 15.38 -3.73 26.58
N ARG A 217 14.19 -3.43 27.14
CA ARG A 217 13.28 -4.43 27.73
C ARG A 217 12.04 -4.68 26.88
N MET A 218 11.96 -4.05 25.71
CA MET A 218 10.85 -4.29 24.78
C MET A 218 10.98 -5.68 24.16
N PRO A 219 9.84 -6.36 23.89
CA PRO A 219 9.82 -7.59 23.09
C PRO A 219 10.46 -7.39 21.71
N VAL A 220 11.02 -8.45 21.15
CA VAL A 220 11.70 -8.41 19.84
C VAL A 220 10.75 -7.89 18.74
N PHE A 221 9.50 -8.35 18.71
CA PHE A 221 8.52 -7.86 17.75
C PHE A 221 8.27 -6.34 17.87
N THR A 222 8.22 -5.80 19.10
CA THR A 222 8.10 -4.34 19.30
C THR A 222 9.33 -3.60 18.75
N TRP A 223 10.53 -4.16 18.89
CA TRP A 223 11.75 -3.63 18.30
C TRP A 223 11.70 -3.66 16.77
N MET A 224 11.24 -4.75 16.18
CA MET A 224 11.09 -4.85 14.71
C MET A 224 10.06 -3.84 14.20
N THR A 225 8.91 -3.70 14.89
CA THR A 225 7.91 -2.66 14.56
C THR A 225 8.51 -1.26 14.64
N PHE A 226 9.34 -0.99 15.65
CA PHE A 226 9.99 0.31 15.82
C PHE A 226 10.98 0.62 14.69
N ALA A 227 11.84 -0.34 14.36
CA ALA A 227 12.78 -0.22 13.24
C ALA A 227 12.05 -0.02 11.91
N VAL A 228 11.02 -0.83 11.63
CA VAL A 228 10.19 -0.71 10.43
C VAL A 228 9.52 0.65 10.35
N SER A 229 9.02 1.17 11.45
CA SER A 229 8.38 2.50 11.45
C SER A 229 9.35 3.62 11.07
N PHE A 230 10.62 3.54 11.46
CA PHE A 230 11.65 4.47 11.01
C PHE A 230 12.01 4.28 9.54
N LEU A 231 12.15 3.02 9.08
CA LEU A 231 12.41 2.76 7.66
C LEU A 231 11.28 3.36 6.80
N LEU A 232 10.01 3.16 7.17
CA LEU A 232 8.86 3.77 6.49
C LEU A 232 8.93 5.30 6.50
N ALA A 233 9.20 5.92 7.66
CA ALA A 233 9.24 7.37 7.81
C ALA A 233 10.32 8.03 6.93
N PHE A 234 11.44 7.35 6.68
CA PHE A 234 12.53 7.89 5.86
C PHE A 234 12.41 7.52 4.38
N SER A 235 11.97 6.30 4.05
CA SER A 235 11.96 5.82 2.66
C SER A 235 10.73 6.26 1.87
N LEU A 236 9.54 6.35 2.51
CA LEU A 236 8.31 6.73 1.80
C LEU A 236 8.33 8.17 1.23
N PRO A 237 8.88 9.19 1.88
CA PRO A 237 8.99 10.51 1.25
C PRO A 237 9.83 10.50 -0.03
N ILE A 238 10.84 9.64 -0.11
CA ILE A 238 11.74 9.55 -1.29
C ILE A 238 10.97 8.97 -2.49
N ILE A 239 10.26 7.86 -2.29
CA ILE A 239 9.46 7.29 -3.37
C ILE A 239 8.28 8.21 -3.74
N ALA A 240 7.70 8.93 -2.78
CA ALA A 240 6.66 9.90 -3.07
C ALA A 240 7.15 10.99 -4.03
N ILE A 241 8.34 11.55 -3.82
CA ILE A 241 8.96 12.53 -4.74
C ILE A 241 9.17 11.91 -6.13
N ALA A 242 9.70 10.69 -6.21
CA ALA A 242 9.91 10.00 -7.47
C ALA A 242 8.59 9.79 -8.24
N LEU A 243 7.53 9.37 -7.55
CA LEU A 243 6.20 9.19 -8.12
C LEU A 243 5.57 10.52 -8.57
N PHE A 244 5.82 11.63 -7.85
CA PHE A 244 5.41 12.96 -8.30
C PHE A 244 6.12 13.35 -9.59
N PHE A 245 7.41 13.10 -9.73
CA PHE A 245 8.15 13.40 -10.96
C PHE A 245 7.62 12.59 -12.15
N VAL A 246 7.32 11.29 -11.97
CA VAL A 246 6.66 10.49 -13.02
C VAL A 246 5.29 11.06 -13.37
N THR A 247 4.49 11.42 -12.37
CA THR A 247 3.18 12.01 -12.60
C THR A 247 3.29 13.32 -13.38
N PHE A 248 4.29 14.14 -13.07
CA PHE A 248 4.53 15.41 -13.77
C PHE A 248 5.02 15.18 -15.20
N ASP A 249 5.93 14.25 -15.43
CA ASP A 249 6.37 13.90 -16.78
C ASP A 249 5.19 13.40 -17.64
N ARG A 250 4.28 12.64 -17.05
CA ARG A 250 3.12 12.08 -17.75
C ARG A 250 1.96 13.06 -17.95
N GLN A 251 1.68 13.94 -16.98
CA GLN A 251 0.50 14.81 -17.01
C GLN A 251 0.81 16.24 -17.46
N PHE A 252 2.02 16.73 -17.23
CA PHE A 252 2.38 18.12 -17.48
C PHE A 252 3.51 18.27 -18.50
N GLY A 253 4.02 17.16 -19.05
CA GLY A 253 5.06 17.19 -20.08
C GLY A 253 6.41 17.70 -19.57
N THR A 254 6.69 17.52 -18.28
CA THR A 254 8.04 17.73 -17.74
C THR A 254 8.99 16.61 -18.23
N THR A 255 10.27 16.77 -18.05
CA THR A 255 11.29 15.86 -18.61
C THR A 255 12.29 15.38 -17.56
N PHE A 256 11.82 15.08 -16.34
CA PHE A 256 12.71 14.60 -15.26
C PHE A 256 13.46 13.32 -15.64
N PHE A 257 12.81 12.44 -16.40
CA PHE A 257 13.34 11.12 -16.75
C PHE A 257 13.54 10.93 -18.27
N LEU A 258 13.25 11.94 -19.09
CA LEU A 258 13.43 11.89 -20.55
C LEU A 258 14.76 12.50 -20.97
N THR A 259 15.64 11.71 -21.56
CA THR A 259 17.01 12.13 -21.98
C THR A 259 16.98 13.25 -23.03
N GLU A 260 16.01 13.24 -23.93
CA GLU A 260 15.82 14.25 -24.97
C GLU A 260 15.53 15.65 -24.39
N GLY A 261 14.93 15.71 -23.21
CA GLY A 261 14.65 16.94 -22.46
C GLY A 261 15.70 17.29 -21.41
N GLY A 262 16.82 16.57 -21.34
CA GLY A 262 17.87 16.77 -20.34
C GLY A 262 17.65 16.01 -19.02
N GLY A 263 16.65 15.13 -18.96
CA GLY A 263 16.39 14.25 -17.82
C GLY A 263 17.26 12.99 -17.83
N ASP A 264 17.13 12.18 -16.78
CA ASP A 264 17.91 10.94 -16.62
C ASP A 264 17.04 9.79 -16.08
N PRO A 265 16.83 8.71 -16.86
CA PRO A 265 16.13 7.52 -16.41
C PRO A 265 16.80 6.83 -15.21
N VAL A 266 18.12 6.96 -15.05
CA VAL A 266 18.86 6.39 -13.92
C VAL A 266 18.49 7.10 -12.61
N LEU A 267 18.10 8.38 -12.67
CA LEU A 267 17.57 9.09 -11.50
C LEU A 267 16.34 8.38 -10.92
N TRP A 268 15.43 7.86 -11.78
CA TRP A 268 14.32 7.05 -11.31
C TRP A 268 14.79 5.82 -10.53
N GLN A 269 15.73 5.07 -11.10
CA GLN A 269 16.24 3.85 -10.46
C GLN A 269 16.87 4.15 -9.10
N HIS A 270 17.66 5.23 -8.98
CA HIS A 270 18.26 5.64 -7.73
C HIS A 270 17.20 6.01 -6.68
N LEU A 271 16.24 6.85 -7.01
CA LEU A 271 15.16 7.25 -6.10
C LEU A 271 14.28 6.06 -5.72
N PHE A 272 13.93 5.22 -6.72
CA PHE A 272 13.11 4.03 -6.46
C PHE A 272 13.82 3.06 -5.51
N TRP A 273 15.07 2.72 -5.75
CA TRP A 273 15.78 1.74 -4.93
C TRP A 273 16.29 2.27 -3.60
N LEU A 274 16.41 3.59 -3.44
CA LEU A 274 16.63 4.20 -2.13
C LEU A 274 15.41 3.98 -1.20
N PHE A 275 14.22 3.82 -1.77
CA PHE A 275 13.05 3.28 -1.10
C PHE A 275 13.02 1.75 -1.15
N GLY A 276 13.25 1.14 -2.32
CA GLY A 276 12.93 -0.25 -2.61
C GLY A 276 13.74 -1.26 -1.78
N HIS A 277 15.00 -0.95 -1.40
CA HIS A 277 15.72 -1.81 -0.48
C HIS A 277 15.24 -1.68 0.97
N PRO A 278 15.04 -0.48 1.56
CA PRO A 278 14.33 -0.37 2.84
C PRO A 278 12.98 -1.09 2.85
N GLU A 279 12.24 -1.07 1.74
CA GLU A 279 10.95 -1.75 1.60
C GLU A 279 11.06 -3.25 1.86
N VAL A 280 12.05 -3.93 1.30
CA VAL A 280 12.21 -5.38 1.52
C VAL A 280 12.54 -5.70 2.98
N TYR A 281 13.22 -4.81 3.71
CA TYR A 281 13.40 -4.94 5.16
C TYR A 281 12.11 -4.63 5.93
N ILE A 282 11.32 -3.69 5.48
CA ILE A 282 9.98 -3.42 6.04
C ILE A 282 9.11 -4.68 5.95
N LEU A 283 9.22 -5.44 4.87
CA LEU A 283 8.47 -6.69 4.68
C LEU A 283 8.95 -7.83 5.59
N ILE A 284 10.27 -8.00 5.79
CA ILE A 284 10.82 -9.19 6.46
C ILE A 284 11.00 -9.03 7.97
N LEU A 285 11.33 -7.84 8.47
CA LEU A 285 11.59 -7.61 9.90
C LEU A 285 10.41 -7.98 10.81
N PRO A 286 9.14 -7.70 10.45
CA PRO A 286 8.01 -8.12 11.26
C PRO A 286 7.94 -9.64 11.44
N ALA A 287 8.22 -10.40 10.37
CA ALA A 287 8.26 -11.85 10.43
C ALA A 287 9.37 -12.34 11.36
N PHE A 288 10.57 -11.75 11.31
CA PHE A 288 11.64 -12.04 12.26
C PHE A 288 11.21 -11.76 13.70
N GLY A 289 10.50 -10.66 13.93
CA GLY A 289 9.99 -10.34 15.26
C GLY A 289 8.93 -11.30 15.79
N ILE A 290 8.19 -11.98 14.89
CA ILE A 290 7.17 -12.97 15.28
C ILE A 290 7.81 -14.32 15.59
N VAL A 291 8.80 -14.77 14.78
CA VAL A 291 9.38 -16.11 14.91
C VAL A 291 10.52 -16.18 15.93
N SER A 292 11.05 -15.04 16.39
CA SER A 292 12.08 -14.97 17.44
C SER A 292 11.47 -14.95 18.83
#